data_0d67c6995707735718dc8f1231c7ac9c
#
_entry.id   0d67c6995707735718dc8f1231c7ac9c
#
_cell.length_a   1.000
_cell.length_b   1.000
_cell.length_c   1.000
_cell.angle_alpha   90.00
_cell.angle_beta   90.00
_cell.angle_gamma   90.00
#
_symmetry.space_group_name_H-M   'P 1'
#
loop_
_entity.id
_entity.type
_entity.pdbx_description
1 polymer ?
#
loop_
_entity_poly.entity_id
_entity_poly.type
_entity_poly.pdbx_seq_one_letter_code
_entity_poly.pdbx_strand_id
1 'polypeptide(L)'
;KNTARFLLFTKDENLPTLPAEAFAVAMPEKSTSAMKQNISDLNAKIAKIDSTLLASTSKINFLKDAIKAKVKQVEFENAFSGMSCDNAENHALAWLTGYVPTENAEEVKKLAEAEKWGFAAVDPEADDPVPTKIKNNKLVSLIYPVTDFLGTVPGYTEYDISNWFLLFFCIFFGMIFGDGGYGLILVVAALGGLFSAIFKKKKPASAMFLLLLIGLATVGWGMVTCSWFGIDTNLL
;
A
#
# COMPACT_ATOMS: atom_id res chain seq x y z
N LYS A 1 21.62 -42.86 -4.64
CA LYS A 1 20.98 -44.07 -5.24
C LYS A 1 21.36 -44.12 -6.70
N ASN A 2 22.09 -45.18 -7.13
CA ASN A 2 22.47 -45.39 -8.52
C ASN A 2 21.25 -45.96 -9.26
N THR A 3 20.66 -45.20 -10.18
CA THR A 3 19.61 -45.67 -11.09
C THR A 3 20.20 -45.95 -12.45
N ALA A 4 20.02 -47.18 -12.98
CA ALA A 4 20.37 -47.53 -14.33
C ALA A 4 19.15 -47.40 -15.26
N ARG A 5 19.33 -46.84 -16.45
CA ARG A 5 18.31 -46.77 -17.50
C ARG A 5 18.62 -47.82 -18.54
N PHE A 6 17.64 -48.59 -18.94
CA PHE A 6 17.78 -49.59 -20.00
C PHE A 6 16.60 -49.51 -20.98
N LEU A 7 16.81 -49.91 -22.21
CA LEU A 7 15.79 -50.01 -23.21
C LEU A 7 15.55 -51.53 -23.45
N LEU A 8 14.29 -51.95 -23.33
CA LEU A 8 13.88 -53.31 -23.58
C LEU A 8 13.21 -53.40 -24.97
N PHE A 9 13.75 -54.19 -25.86
CA PHE A 9 13.13 -54.46 -27.15
C PHE A 9 12.49 -55.85 -27.11
N THR A 10 11.17 -55.94 -27.30
CA THR A 10 10.43 -57.21 -27.37
C THR A 10 9.85 -57.38 -28.76
N LYS A 11 9.85 -58.61 -29.26
CA LYS A 11 9.23 -58.98 -30.54
C LYS A 11 7.75 -59.28 -30.41
N ASP A 12 7.29 -59.62 -29.20
CA ASP A 12 5.93 -60.02 -28.89
C ASP A 12 5.24 -58.92 -28.07
N GLU A 13 3.92 -58.82 -28.17
CA GLU A 13 3.11 -57.87 -27.43
C GLU A 13 3.07 -58.10 -25.89
N ASN A 14 3.57 -59.27 -25.45
CA ASN A 14 3.65 -59.57 -24.04
C ASN A 14 4.93 -59.02 -23.44
N LEU A 15 4.79 -58.03 -22.59
CA LEU A 15 5.88 -57.48 -21.77
C LEU A 15 6.40 -58.55 -20.79
N PRO A 16 7.70 -58.83 -20.75
CA PRO A 16 8.27 -59.71 -19.74
C PRO A 16 8.07 -59.14 -18.35
N THR A 17 7.91 -59.99 -17.36
CA THR A 17 7.78 -59.57 -15.94
C THR A 17 9.06 -58.85 -15.52
N LEU A 18 8.92 -57.53 -15.34
CA LEU A 18 9.99 -56.69 -14.85
C LEU A 18 10.17 -56.84 -13.34
N PRO A 19 11.41 -56.69 -12.82
CA PRO A 19 11.63 -56.63 -11.37
C PRO A 19 10.76 -55.58 -10.71
N ALA A 20 10.33 -55.78 -9.47
CA ALA A 20 9.46 -54.87 -8.72
C ALA A 20 10.04 -53.45 -8.56
N GLU A 21 11.34 -53.30 -8.75
CA GLU A 21 12.06 -52.01 -8.71
C GLU A 21 12.12 -51.26 -10.03
N ALA A 22 11.69 -51.89 -11.15
CA ALA A 22 11.70 -51.28 -12.47
C ALA A 22 10.35 -50.66 -12.76
N PHE A 23 10.38 -49.43 -13.21
CA PHE A 23 9.19 -48.72 -13.69
C PHE A 23 9.33 -48.25 -15.14
N ALA A 24 8.25 -48.34 -15.88
CA ALA A 24 8.22 -47.90 -17.27
C ALA A 24 8.17 -46.37 -17.31
N VAL A 25 9.09 -45.78 -18.08
CA VAL A 25 9.10 -44.35 -18.35
C VAL A 25 8.59 -44.14 -19.78
N ALA A 26 7.52 -43.36 -19.94
CA ALA A 26 7.02 -43.00 -21.25
C ALA A 26 8.12 -42.29 -22.06
N MET A 27 8.30 -42.69 -23.32
CA MET A 27 9.21 -42.00 -24.22
C MET A 27 8.65 -40.59 -24.50
N PRO A 28 9.49 -39.55 -24.45
CA PRO A 28 9.04 -38.21 -24.83
C PRO A 28 8.69 -38.20 -26.32
N GLU A 29 7.56 -37.61 -26.67
CA GLU A 29 7.06 -37.48 -28.04
C GLU A 29 8.03 -36.72 -28.96
N LYS A 30 8.88 -35.87 -28.40
CA LYS A 30 9.85 -35.05 -29.16
C LYS A 30 11.27 -35.56 -28.97
N SER A 31 12.04 -35.57 -30.06
CA SER A 31 13.45 -35.88 -29.99
C SER A 31 14.24 -34.89 -29.13
N THR A 32 15.36 -35.33 -28.55
CA THR A 32 16.24 -34.50 -27.73
C THR A 32 16.75 -33.27 -28.49
N SER A 33 16.99 -33.38 -29.80
CA SER A 33 17.37 -32.27 -30.66
C SER A 33 16.23 -31.24 -30.79
N ALA A 34 15.00 -31.70 -31.01
CA ALA A 34 13.84 -30.84 -31.11
C ALA A 34 13.54 -30.13 -29.78
N MET A 35 13.75 -30.80 -28.62
CA MET A 35 13.62 -30.17 -27.31
C MET A 35 14.68 -29.10 -27.07
N LYS A 36 15.94 -29.35 -27.44
CA LYS A 36 17.03 -28.37 -27.38
C LYS A 36 16.75 -27.14 -28.23
N GLN A 37 16.20 -27.36 -29.44
CA GLN A 37 15.82 -26.26 -30.33
C GLN A 37 14.69 -25.43 -29.73
N ASN A 38 13.63 -26.06 -29.18
CA ASN A 38 12.56 -25.37 -28.51
C ASN A 38 13.05 -24.54 -27.30
N ILE A 39 13.98 -25.06 -26.51
CA ILE A 39 14.60 -24.33 -25.41
C ILE A 39 15.35 -23.10 -25.91
N SER A 40 16.12 -23.23 -26.98
CA SER A 40 16.83 -22.12 -27.61
C SER A 40 15.87 -21.04 -28.12
N ASP A 41 14.78 -21.45 -28.79
CA ASP A 41 13.77 -20.54 -29.33
C ASP A 41 13.00 -19.81 -28.20
N LEU A 42 12.68 -20.53 -27.10
CA LEU A 42 12.05 -19.93 -25.92
C LEU A 42 12.97 -18.92 -25.22
N ASN A 43 14.26 -19.25 -25.08
CA ASN A 43 15.24 -18.35 -24.52
C ASN A 43 15.41 -17.07 -25.36
N ALA A 44 15.42 -17.22 -26.71
CA ALA A 44 15.43 -16.06 -27.58
C ALA A 44 14.19 -15.19 -27.48
N LYS A 45 13.00 -15.78 -27.30
CA LYS A 45 11.76 -15.07 -27.07
C LYS A 45 11.79 -14.34 -25.73
N ILE A 46 12.28 -14.97 -24.66
CA ILE A 46 12.43 -14.35 -23.34
C ILE A 46 13.35 -13.14 -23.45
N ALA A 47 14.53 -13.28 -24.05
CA ALA A 47 15.47 -12.17 -24.21
C ALA A 47 14.87 -10.99 -25.01
N LYS A 48 14.05 -11.29 -26.04
CA LYS A 48 13.33 -10.25 -26.79
C LYS A 48 12.28 -9.54 -25.94
N ILE A 49 11.53 -10.27 -25.11
CA ILE A 49 10.54 -9.68 -24.19
C ILE A 49 11.23 -8.80 -23.16
N ASP A 50 12.33 -9.28 -22.57
CA ASP A 50 13.11 -8.53 -21.56
C ASP A 50 13.67 -7.23 -22.16
N SER A 51 14.19 -7.27 -23.39
CA SER A 51 14.67 -6.06 -24.06
C SER A 51 13.52 -5.06 -24.32
N THR A 52 12.33 -5.54 -24.67
CA THR A 52 11.14 -4.70 -24.88
C THR A 52 10.66 -4.09 -23.57
N LEU A 53 10.67 -4.85 -22.47
CA LEU A 53 10.32 -4.37 -21.14
C LEU A 53 11.32 -3.30 -20.67
N LEU A 54 12.61 -3.51 -20.84
CA LEU A 54 13.64 -2.52 -20.52
C LEU A 54 13.49 -1.22 -21.32
N ALA A 55 13.20 -1.32 -22.62
CA ALA A 55 12.92 -0.17 -23.44
C ALA A 55 11.64 0.59 -22.99
N SER A 56 10.64 -0.14 -22.50
CA SER A 56 9.40 0.47 -22.00
C SER A 56 9.58 1.16 -20.64
N THR A 57 10.52 0.69 -19.79
CA THR A 57 10.82 1.33 -18.50
C THR A 57 11.33 2.76 -18.66
N SER A 58 12.02 3.09 -19.74
CA SER A 58 12.50 4.46 -20.02
C SER A 58 11.33 5.46 -20.17
N LYS A 59 10.16 4.98 -20.59
CA LYS A 59 8.96 5.81 -20.81
C LYS A 59 8.13 6.06 -19.55
N ILE A 60 8.43 5.37 -18.44
CA ILE A 60 7.63 5.46 -17.20
C ILE A 60 7.62 6.88 -16.65
N ASN A 61 8.76 7.57 -16.63
CA ASN A 61 8.83 8.92 -16.10
C ASN A 61 8.03 9.90 -16.98
N PHE A 62 8.14 9.79 -18.30
CA PHE A 62 7.34 10.58 -19.23
C PHE A 62 5.83 10.37 -19.01
N LEU A 63 5.39 9.12 -18.86
CA LEU A 63 3.98 8.80 -18.58
C LEU A 63 3.51 9.37 -17.24
N LYS A 64 4.35 9.28 -16.20
CA LYS A 64 4.03 9.88 -14.90
C LYS A 64 3.89 11.39 -14.95
N ASP A 65 4.75 12.05 -15.70
CA ASP A 65 4.68 13.51 -15.87
C ASP A 65 3.46 13.92 -16.72
N ALA A 66 3.14 13.15 -17.76
CA ALA A 66 1.94 13.36 -18.55
C ALA A 66 0.64 13.15 -17.72
N ILE A 67 0.60 12.13 -16.86
CA ILE A 67 -0.52 11.91 -15.92
C ILE A 67 -0.64 13.11 -14.97
N LYS A 68 0.47 13.54 -14.36
CA LYS A 68 0.47 14.73 -13.48
C LYS A 68 -0.07 15.97 -14.17
N ALA A 69 0.34 16.21 -15.42
CA ALA A 69 -0.13 17.36 -16.19
C ALA A 69 -1.65 17.25 -16.44
N LYS A 70 -2.14 16.05 -16.77
CA LYS A 70 -3.57 15.83 -16.98
C LYS A 70 -4.39 15.95 -15.69
N VAL A 71 -3.89 15.46 -14.56
CA VAL A 71 -4.54 15.63 -13.26
C VAL A 71 -4.68 17.12 -12.93
N LYS A 72 -3.61 17.91 -13.08
CA LYS A 72 -3.68 19.36 -12.88
C LYS A 72 -4.69 20.05 -13.81
N GLN A 73 -4.78 19.60 -15.06
CA GLN A 73 -5.76 20.14 -15.99
C GLN A 73 -7.20 19.83 -15.54
N VAL A 74 -7.46 18.59 -15.09
CA VAL A 74 -8.78 18.20 -14.55
C VAL A 74 -9.11 18.98 -13.28
N GLU A 75 -8.16 19.17 -12.38
CA GLU A 75 -8.34 19.98 -11.18
C GLU A 75 -8.68 21.44 -11.53
N PHE A 76 -7.98 22.01 -12.51
CA PHE A 76 -8.27 23.36 -13.00
C PHE A 76 -9.69 23.45 -13.60
N GLU A 77 -10.07 22.54 -14.48
CA GLU A 77 -11.40 22.51 -15.10
C GLU A 77 -12.51 22.32 -14.05
N ASN A 78 -12.27 21.48 -13.03
CA ASN A 78 -13.22 21.31 -11.93
C ASN A 78 -13.37 22.60 -11.12
N ALA A 79 -12.28 23.28 -10.81
CA ALA A 79 -12.34 24.56 -10.11
C ALA A 79 -13.04 25.63 -10.97
N PHE A 80 -12.72 25.70 -12.26
CA PHE A 80 -13.33 26.61 -13.20
C PHE A 80 -14.84 26.36 -13.37
N SER A 81 -15.25 25.10 -13.49
CA SER A 81 -16.67 24.73 -13.60
C SER A 81 -17.47 24.98 -12.30
N GLY A 82 -16.78 25.00 -11.15
CA GLY A 82 -17.36 25.31 -9.85
C GLY A 82 -17.43 26.82 -9.54
N MET A 83 -16.86 27.67 -10.40
CA MET A 83 -16.97 29.11 -10.22
C MET A 83 -18.39 29.58 -10.52
N SER A 84 -18.92 30.42 -9.64
CA SER A 84 -20.18 31.13 -9.89
C SER A 84 -19.90 32.41 -10.66
N CYS A 85 -20.71 32.67 -11.69
CA CYS A 85 -20.60 33.88 -12.49
C CYS A 85 -21.91 34.65 -12.44
N ASP A 86 -21.84 35.96 -12.16
CA ASP A 86 -22.99 36.86 -12.30
C ASP A 86 -22.80 37.68 -13.61
N ASN A 87 -23.74 37.52 -14.53
CA ASN A 87 -23.76 38.23 -15.83
C ASN A 87 -24.65 39.48 -15.72
N ALA A 88 -24.47 40.29 -14.70
CA ALA A 88 -25.10 41.61 -14.68
C ALA A 88 -24.57 42.49 -15.81
N GLU A 89 -25.44 43.21 -16.49
CA GLU A 89 -25.38 43.79 -17.85
C GLU A 89 -24.09 44.50 -18.28
N ASN A 90 -23.07 44.66 -17.46
CA ASN A 90 -21.80 45.28 -17.85
C ASN A 90 -20.53 44.77 -17.11
N HIS A 91 -20.63 43.87 -16.13
CA HIS A 91 -19.47 43.35 -15.42
C HIS A 91 -19.68 41.88 -15.09
N ALA A 92 -18.97 41.00 -15.80
CA ALA A 92 -18.92 39.60 -15.42
C ALA A 92 -18.06 39.43 -14.15
N LEU A 93 -18.70 39.26 -13.01
CA LEU A 93 -18.01 38.92 -11.78
C LEU A 93 -18.01 37.40 -11.61
N ALA A 94 -16.82 36.81 -11.53
CA ALA A 94 -16.67 35.39 -11.21
C ALA A 94 -16.10 35.26 -9.81
N TRP A 95 -16.66 34.36 -9.01
CA TRP A 95 -16.17 34.08 -7.65
C TRP A 95 -16.10 32.59 -7.40
N LEU A 96 -15.18 32.21 -6.52
CA LEU A 96 -15.01 30.87 -6.01
C LEU A 96 -15.11 30.90 -4.48
N THR A 97 -15.95 30.04 -3.92
CA THR A 97 -16.04 29.85 -2.48
C THR A 97 -15.39 28.52 -2.08
N GLY A 98 -14.74 28.49 -0.93
CA GLY A 98 -14.11 27.29 -0.44
C GLY A 98 -13.66 27.43 1.01
N TYR A 99 -13.27 26.32 1.62
CA TYR A 99 -12.78 26.30 3.00
C TYR A 99 -11.26 26.20 3.02
N VAL A 100 -10.63 27.00 3.88
CA VAL A 100 -9.18 27.05 4.06
C VAL A 100 -8.85 26.83 5.53
N PRO A 101 -7.89 25.96 5.86
CA PRO A 101 -7.41 25.87 7.25
C PRO A 101 -6.89 27.22 7.73
N THR A 102 -7.22 27.59 8.97
CA THR A 102 -6.84 28.89 9.56
C THR A 102 -5.34 29.19 9.45
N GLU A 103 -4.49 28.15 9.52
CA GLU A 103 -3.04 28.27 9.35
C GLU A 103 -2.62 28.81 7.97
N ASN A 104 -3.40 28.51 6.93
CA ASN A 104 -3.09 28.86 5.53
C ASN A 104 -3.88 30.10 5.07
N ALA A 105 -4.78 30.64 5.89
CA ALA A 105 -5.61 31.80 5.52
C ALA A 105 -4.77 33.03 5.13
N GLU A 106 -3.71 33.30 5.90
CA GLU A 106 -2.75 34.37 5.61
C GLU A 106 -2.00 34.18 4.29
N GLU A 107 -1.66 32.93 3.94
CA GLU A 107 -0.97 32.60 2.70
C GLU A 107 -1.88 32.81 1.50
N VAL A 108 -3.14 32.40 1.60
CA VAL A 108 -4.16 32.63 0.58
C VAL A 108 -4.42 34.13 0.39
N LYS A 109 -4.48 34.88 1.48
CA LYS A 109 -4.64 36.34 1.41
C LYS A 109 -3.49 37.02 0.66
N LYS A 110 -2.25 36.64 0.99
CA LYS A 110 -1.06 37.17 0.30
C LYS A 110 -1.06 36.82 -1.19
N LEU A 111 -1.51 35.60 -1.53
CA LEU A 111 -1.63 35.17 -2.93
C LEU A 111 -2.69 36.02 -3.66
N ALA A 112 -3.87 36.23 -3.04
CA ALA A 112 -4.93 37.04 -3.60
C ALA A 112 -4.48 38.50 -3.82
N GLU A 113 -3.73 39.10 -2.89
CA GLU A 113 -3.15 40.43 -3.03
C GLU A 113 -2.14 40.50 -4.20
N ALA A 114 -1.28 39.47 -4.33
CA ALA A 114 -0.27 39.39 -5.40
C ALA A 114 -0.93 39.28 -6.79
N GLU A 115 -1.99 38.50 -6.90
CA GLU A 115 -2.73 38.26 -8.15
C GLU A 115 -3.85 39.31 -8.39
N LYS A 116 -4.03 40.27 -7.45
CA LYS A 116 -5.07 41.32 -7.47
C LYS A 116 -6.50 40.76 -7.51
N TRP A 117 -6.75 39.67 -6.81
CA TRP A 117 -8.08 39.12 -6.63
C TRP A 117 -8.80 39.80 -5.46
N GLY A 118 -10.12 39.95 -5.59
CA GLY A 118 -10.94 40.28 -4.42
C GLY A 118 -10.91 39.10 -3.44
N PHE A 119 -10.63 39.35 -2.15
CA PHE A 119 -10.58 38.32 -1.12
C PHE A 119 -11.47 38.73 0.06
N ALA A 120 -12.35 37.81 0.45
CA ALA A 120 -13.14 37.92 1.67
C ALA A 120 -13.00 36.61 2.46
N ALA A 121 -12.68 36.70 3.74
CA ALA A 121 -12.66 35.57 4.66
C ALA A 121 -13.71 35.78 5.73
N VAL A 122 -14.57 34.80 5.93
CA VAL A 122 -15.63 34.79 6.92
C VAL A 122 -15.55 33.46 7.65
N ASP A 123 -15.82 33.43 8.95
CA ASP A 123 -15.94 32.18 9.68
C ASP A 123 -17.19 31.41 9.23
N PRO A 124 -17.13 30.07 9.14
CA PRO A 124 -18.26 29.27 8.69
C PRO A 124 -19.44 29.36 9.65
N GLU A 125 -20.65 29.33 9.11
CA GLU A 125 -21.88 29.25 9.89
C GLU A 125 -22.12 27.85 10.45
N ALA A 126 -23.01 27.71 11.43
CA ALA A 126 -23.26 26.43 12.12
C ALA A 126 -23.81 25.34 11.18
N ASP A 127 -24.52 25.74 10.12
CA ASP A 127 -25.15 24.83 9.15
C ASP A 127 -24.26 24.55 7.91
N ASP A 128 -23.08 25.17 7.85
CA ASP A 128 -22.18 24.97 6.73
C ASP A 128 -21.54 23.56 6.73
N PRO A 129 -21.47 22.90 5.57
CA PRO A 129 -20.82 21.58 5.45
C PRO A 129 -19.28 21.73 5.42
N VAL A 130 -18.69 22.15 6.52
CA VAL A 130 -17.25 22.40 6.61
C VAL A 130 -16.47 21.08 6.58
N PRO A 131 -15.51 20.89 5.67
CA PRO A 131 -14.66 19.72 5.67
C PRO A 131 -13.70 19.72 6.84
N THR A 132 -13.59 18.59 7.55
CA THR A 132 -12.74 18.48 8.73
C THR A 132 -11.30 18.15 8.31
N LYS A 133 -10.34 18.94 8.79
CA LYS A 133 -8.92 18.64 8.75
C LYS A 133 -8.41 18.35 10.15
N ILE A 134 -8.11 17.07 10.43
CA ILE A 134 -7.58 16.66 11.72
C ILE A 134 -6.09 17.00 11.80
N LYS A 135 -5.66 17.58 12.91
CA LYS A 135 -4.26 17.86 13.22
C LYS A 135 -3.92 17.33 14.59
N ASN A 136 -3.21 16.22 14.64
CA ASN A 136 -2.76 15.59 15.85
C ASN A 136 -1.23 15.58 15.97
N ASN A 137 -0.72 15.31 17.17
CA ASN A 137 0.69 15.11 17.38
C ASN A 137 1.19 13.85 16.65
N LYS A 138 2.53 13.71 16.49
CA LYS A 138 3.15 12.61 15.73
C LYS A 138 2.80 11.22 16.26
N LEU A 139 2.51 11.06 17.55
CA LEU A 139 2.15 9.77 18.14
C LEU A 139 0.70 9.43 17.80
N VAL A 140 -0.23 10.35 18.02
CA VAL A 140 -1.67 10.14 17.76
C VAL A 140 -1.92 9.98 16.26
N SER A 141 -1.19 10.69 15.41
CA SER A 141 -1.31 10.55 13.94
C SER A 141 -0.95 9.15 13.42
N LEU A 142 -0.38 8.26 14.23
CA LEU A 142 -0.14 6.87 13.86
C LEU A 142 -1.44 6.10 13.61
N ILE A 143 -2.58 6.55 14.16
CA ILE A 143 -3.88 5.92 13.92
C ILE A 143 -4.46 6.25 12.54
N TYR A 144 -4.00 7.31 11.86
CA TYR A 144 -4.56 7.76 10.60
C TYR A 144 -4.67 6.68 9.51
N PRO A 145 -3.70 5.77 9.31
CA PRO A 145 -3.87 4.68 8.35
C PRO A 145 -5.11 3.82 8.60
N VAL A 146 -5.55 3.69 9.86
CA VAL A 146 -6.76 2.94 10.22
C VAL A 146 -8.00 3.78 9.97
N THR A 147 -8.01 5.04 10.40
CA THR A 147 -9.14 5.96 10.19
C THR A 147 -9.36 6.25 8.71
N ASP A 148 -8.30 6.42 7.93
CA ASP A 148 -8.36 6.59 6.48
C ASP A 148 -8.92 5.34 5.79
N PHE A 149 -8.49 4.14 6.23
CA PHE A 149 -9.02 2.87 5.72
C PHE A 149 -10.51 2.69 6.03
N LEU A 150 -10.93 3.10 7.24
CA LEU A 150 -12.34 3.03 7.67
C LEU A 150 -13.19 4.15 7.07
N GLY A 151 -12.58 5.19 6.51
CA GLY A 151 -13.27 6.38 6.02
C GLY A 151 -13.95 7.19 7.14
N THR A 152 -13.49 7.04 8.38
CA THR A 152 -14.09 7.72 9.55
C THR A 152 -13.30 8.97 9.89
N VAL A 153 -13.95 10.12 9.72
CA VAL A 153 -13.44 11.43 10.12
C VAL A 153 -14.51 12.09 10.98
N PRO A 154 -14.19 12.63 12.18
CA PRO A 154 -15.17 13.35 12.99
C PRO A 154 -15.67 14.58 12.24
N GLY A 155 -16.91 14.99 12.47
CA GLY A 155 -17.49 16.21 11.93
C GLY A 155 -16.76 17.45 12.46
N TYR A 156 -16.92 18.58 11.77
CA TYR A 156 -16.22 19.83 12.11
C TYR A 156 -16.47 20.30 13.55
N THR A 157 -17.67 20.08 14.07
CA THR A 157 -18.07 20.45 15.44
C THR A 157 -17.89 19.30 16.44
N GLU A 158 -17.47 18.12 15.99
CA GLU A 158 -17.32 16.94 16.83
C GLU A 158 -15.94 16.88 17.49
N TYR A 159 -15.89 16.18 18.63
CA TYR A 159 -14.64 15.97 19.34
C TYR A 159 -13.75 14.93 18.59
N ASP A 160 -12.46 15.25 18.44
CA ASP A 160 -11.50 14.32 17.86
C ASP A 160 -11.14 13.20 18.86
N ILE A 161 -11.65 12.02 18.59
CA ILE A 161 -11.44 10.81 19.38
C ILE A 161 -10.13 10.09 19.07
N SER A 162 -9.31 10.56 18.11
CA SER A 162 -8.11 9.86 17.62
C SER A 162 -7.17 9.43 18.76
N ASN A 163 -7.03 10.23 19.80
CA ASN A 163 -6.18 9.91 20.96
C ASN A 163 -6.69 8.69 21.73
N TRP A 164 -7.98 8.68 22.05
CA TRP A 164 -8.62 7.56 22.73
C TRP A 164 -8.70 6.32 21.86
N PHE A 165 -8.97 6.53 20.57
CA PHE A 165 -9.01 5.45 19.61
C PHE A 165 -7.67 4.73 19.50
N LEU A 166 -6.56 5.46 19.39
CA LEU A 166 -5.22 4.85 19.37
C LEU A 166 -4.94 4.05 20.65
N LEU A 167 -5.26 4.62 21.82
CA LEU A 167 -5.03 3.98 23.11
C LEU A 167 -5.80 2.65 23.21
N PHE A 168 -7.10 2.70 22.99
CA PHE A 168 -7.94 1.50 23.08
C PHE A 168 -7.66 0.51 21.96
N PHE A 169 -7.32 0.99 20.77
CA PHE A 169 -6.91 0.12 19.67
C PHE A 169 -5.68 -0.71 20.03
N CYS A 170 -4.67 -0.10 20.64
CA CYS A 170 -3.48 -0.82 21.10
C CYS A 170 -3.82 -1.85 22.20
N ILE A 171 -4.65 -1.47 23.17
CA ILE A 171 -5.06 -2.37 24.28
C ILE A 171 -5.84 -3.56 23.71
N PHE A 172 -6.91 -3.29 22.95
CA PHE A 172 -7.76 -4.37 22.42
C PHE A 172 -7.03 -5.26 21.41
N PHE A 173 -6.17 -4.67 20.57
CA PHE A 173 -5.36 -5.45 19.65
C PHE A 173 -4.44 -6.42 20.42
N GLY A 174 -3.75 -5.92 21.46
CA GLY A 174 -2.93 -6.75 22.35
C GLY A 174 -3.72 -7.87 23.01
N MET A 175 -4.94 -7.57 23.49
CA MET A 175 -5.84 -8.55 24.10
C MET A 175 -6.33 -9.62 23.11
N ILE A 176 -6.73 -9.20 21.89
CA ILE A 176 -7.25 -10.11 20.87
C ILE A 176 -6.18 -11.09 20.39
N PHE A 177 -4.97 -10.62 20.16
CA PHE A 177 -3.84 -11.48 19.81
C PHE A 177 -3.37 -12.32 21.00
N GLY A 178 -3.38 -11.75 22.20
CA GLY A 178 -3.20 -12.43 23.47
C GLY A 178 -1.84 -13.10 23.71
N ASP A 179 -0.91 -13.05 22.75
CA ASP A 179 0.31 -13.86 22.77
C ASP A 179 1.55 -13.00 22.41
N GLY A 180 2.54 -13.00 23.33
CA GLY A 180 3.76 -12.21 23.19
C GLY A 180 4.66 -12.67 22.04
N GLY A 181 4.64 -13.96 21.69
CA GLY A 181 5.43 -14.49 20.58
C GLY A 181 4.94 -13.97 19.23
N TYR A 182 3.62 -13.93 18.99
CA TYR A 182 3.06 -13.30 17.81
C TYR A 182 3.29 -11.78 17.81
N GLY A 183 3.23 -11.14 18.97
CA GLY A 183 3.62 -9.72 19.11
C GLY A 183 5.06 -9.48 18.67
N LEU A 184 5.99 -10.35 19.03
CA LEU A 184 7.39 -10.26 18.62
C LEU A 184 7.55 -10.40 17.10
N ILE A 185 6.80 -11.27 16.44
CA ILE A 185 6.79 -11.40 14.99
C ILE A 185 6.36 -10.08 14.33
N LEU A 186 5.29 -9.43 14.84
CA LEU A 186 4.84 -8.14 14.35
C LEU A 186 5.92 -7.04 14.52
N VAL A 187 6.59 -7.01 15.67
CA VAL A 187 7.71 -6.09 15.92
C VAL A 187 8.84 -6.30 14.93
N VAL A 188 9.26 -7.56 14.70
CA VAL A 188 10.33 -7.88 13.74
C VAL A 188 9.92 -7.49 12.32
N ALA A 189 8.68 -7.75 11.92
CA ALA A 189 8.15 -7.35 10.61
C ALA A 189 8.14 -5.82 10.44
N ALA A 190 7.68 -5.09 11.46
CA ALA A 190 7.68 -3.63 11.46
C ALA A 190 9.10 -3.05 11.35
N LEU A 191 10.03 -3.55 12.16
CA LEU A 191 11.43 -3.13 12.11
C LEU A 191 12.05 -3.44 10.75
N GLY A 192 11.82 -4.63 10.20
CA GLY A 192 12.28 -5.01 8.85
C GLY A 192 11.76 -4.06 7.78
N GLY A 193 10.48 -3.67 7.85
CA GLY A 193 9.88 -2.68 6.96
C GLY A 193 10.52 -1.29 7.11
N LEU A 194 10.74 -0.82 8.33
CA LEU A 194 11.41 0.45 8.62
C LEU A 194 12.86 0.45 8.10
N PHE A 195 13.64 -0.58 8.38
CA PHE A 195 15.01 -0.72 7.85
C PHE A 195 15.03 -0.73 6.32
N SER A 196 14.13 -1.50 5.69
CA SER A 196 14.02 -1.53 4.23
C SER A 196 13.73 -0.15 3.64
N ALA A 197 12.87 0.65 4.29
CA ALA A 197 12.57 2.01 3.86
C ALA A 197 13.81 2.92 3.95
N ILE A 198 14.58 2.81 5.06
CA ILE A 198 15.82 3.58 5.27
C ILE A 198 16.85 3.23 4.19
N PHE A 199 17.11 1.94 3.95
CA PHE A 199 18.05 1.50 2.92
C PHE A 199 17.65 1.97 1.51
N LYS A 200 16.36 2.01 1.22
CA LYS A 200 15.82 2.51 -0.06
C LYS A 200 15.73 4.04 -0.11
N LYS A 201 16.21 4.76 0.91
CA LYS A 201 16.11 6.23 1.04
C LYS A 201 14.68 6.76 0.83
N LYS A 202 13.68 5.97 1.22
CA LYS A 202 12.26 6.35 1.18
C LYS A 202 11.80 6.73 2.58
N LYS A 203 10.84 7.66 2.66
CA LYS A 203 10.18 7.95 3.95
C LYS A 203 9.41 6.70 4.40
N PRO A 204 9.62 6.21 5.64
CA PRO A 204 8.87 5.08 6.14
C PRO A 204 7.37 5.42 6.25
N ALA A 205 6.52 4.46 5.90
CA ALA A 205 5.08 4.64 6.01
C ALA A 205 4.65 4.69 7.48
N SER A 206 3.72 5.57 7.83
CA SER A 206 3.15 5.67 9.20
C SER A 206 2.56 4.34 9.67
N ALA A 207 2.03 3.54 8.76
CA ALA A 207 1.53 2.20 9.04
C ALA A 207 2.61 1.26 9.65
N MET A 208 3.89 1.43 9.31
CA MET A 208 4.96 0.62 9.91
C MET A 208 5.20 1.00 11.38
N PHE A 209 5.10 2.28 11.72
CA PHE A 209 5.19 2.73 13.11
C PHE A 209 3.96 2.28 13.92
N LEU A 210 2.77 2.31 13.33
CA LEU A 210 1.57 1.76 13.96
C LEU A 210 1.74 0.25 14.20
N LEU A 211 2.22 -0.50 13.20
CA LEU A 211 2.47 -1.94 13.34
C LEU A 211 3.49 -2.23 14.47
N LEU A 212 4.51 -1.40 14.60
CA LEU A 212 5.47 -1.50 15.70
C LEU A 212 4.78 -1.27 17.05
N LEU A 213 3.94 -0.24 17.14
CA LEU A 213 3.23 0.13 18.37
C LEU A 213 2.27 -0.99 18.83
N ILE A 214 1.44 -1.52 17.91
CA ILE A 214 0.52 -2.62 18.24
C ILE A 214 1.26 -3.93 18.51
N GLY A 215 2.37 -4.19 17.82
CA GLY A 215 3.25 -5.32 18.13
C GLY A 215 3.84 -5.24 19.54
N LEU A 216 4.31 -4.07 19.96
CA LEU A 216 4.80 -3.83 21.33
C LEU A 216 3.67 -3.97 22.37
N ALA A 217 2.46 -3.48 22.07
CA ALA A 217 1.30 -3.65 22.95
C ALA A 217 0.95 -5.13 23.11
N THR A 218 1.02 -5.93 22.03
CA THR A 218 0.79 -7.37 22.04
C THR A 218 1.87 -8.12 22.86
N VAL A 219 3.15 -7.74 22.70
CA VAL A 219 4.24 -8.29 23.53
C VAL A 219 3.98 -7.98 25.00
N GLY A 220 3.64 -6.71 25.33
CA GLY A 220 3.31 -6.29 26.68
C GLY A 220 2.15 -7.10 27.27
N TRP A 221 1.09 -7.34 26.50
CA TRP A 221 -0.03 -8.16 26.93
C TRP A 221 0.38 -9.62 27.15
N GLY A 222 1.17 -10.22 26.22
CA GLY A 222 1.71 -11.56 26.37
C GLY A 222 2.61 -11.74 27.60
N MET A 223 3.37 -10.70 27.98
CA MET A 223 4.15 -10.70 29.23
C MET A 223 3.23 -10.74 30.46
N VAL A 224 2.15 -9.94 30.47
CA VAL A 224 1.21 -9.89 31.60
C VAL A 224 0.44 -11.20 31.74
N THR A 225 0.07 -11.83 30.62
CA THR A 225 -0.68 -13.09 30.60
C THR A 225 0.20 -14.33 30.60
N CYS A 226 1.53 -14.16 30.54
CA CYS A 226 2.51 -15.26 30.40
C CYS A 226 2.21 -16.19 29.21
N SER A 227 1.70 -15.63 28.09
CA SER A 227 1.37 -16.41 26.89
C SER A 227 2.44 -16.21 25.82
N TRP A 228 3.14 -17.28 25.45
CA TRP A 228 4.21 -17.28 24.45
C TRP A 228 4.11 -18.51 23.54
N PHE A 229 3.57 -18.34 22.32
CA PHE A 229 3.39 -19.42 21.34
C PHE A 229 2.64 -20.63 21.85
N GLY A 230 1.79 -20.48 22.88
CA GLY A 230 1.08 -21.58 23.51
C GLY A 230 1.97 -22.52 24.31
N ILE A 231 3.19 -22.10 24.68
CA ILE A 231 4.09 -22.88 25.56
C ILE A 231 3.53 -22.82 26.98
N ASP A 232 3.53 -23.99 27.66
CA ASP A 232 3.09 -24.08 29.04
C ASP A 232 3.94 -23.18 29.94
N THR A 233 3.27 -22.39 30.80
CA THR A 233 3.92 -21.45 31.74
C THR A 233 4.86 -22.14 32.72
N ASN A 234 4.71 -23.44 32.97
CA ASN A 234 5.63 -24.22 33.79
C ASN A 234 6.99 -24.50 33.10
N LEU A 235 7.11 -24.20 31.81
CA LEU A 235 8.32 -24.39 31.01
C LEU A 235 9.09 -23.10 30.75
N LEU A 236 8.50 -21.97 31.10
CA LEU A 236 9.06 -20.62 31.01
C LEU A 236 9.56 -20.14 32.36
#